data_ff602725c17c63d4e8aadcdd72628566
#
_entry.id   ff602725c17c63d4e8aadcdd72628566
#
_cell.length_a   1.000
_cell.length_b   1.000
_cell.length_c   1.000
_cell.angle_alpha   90.00
_cell.angle_beta   90.00
_cell.angle_gamma   90.00
#
_symmetry.space_group_name_H-M   'P 1'
#
loop_
_entity.id
_entity.type
_entity.pdbx_description
1 polymer ?
#
loop_
_entity_poly.entity_id
_entity_poly.type
_entity_poly.pdbx_seq_one_letter_code
_entity_poly.pdbx_strand_id
1 'polypeptide(L)'
;MPLPTAHTAAHTRAPTARFQADSLTLLKPLLLPMAALLAVLWLSRLGLALWQFQRIDDTAAWSHVALQGLRFDAVLLGLMWVLPATLTPWMALGQATWGPWRALLRVYGLVGLLFVAFMELSTPAFIAQYDSRPNYLFVEYLGYAKEVGGTLLQDHWPHLLATAVLLPTLAALYWRLTHPKTAAKTIRLRHALPWSLLLLALLALSARGAVGHRPANPSSAAVTADHLVNELPLSSAYTVLFAVHLSRKSEDGGITYAPLPRERVIALVRQETGLPASAFKDPDVPLRHHQTSAQPRARPLNLVIVLEESLGAEFVGRLGGLPLTPNLDRLANEGLWFERLYATGTRSVRGIEAVVAGYPPTSAVSTVKLAKSQRDFFTLASFLKHKGYESTFFYGGESHFDNMRGYFMGNGFDRVVEQKDFGPEAFVGTWGASDGDVMDKAHRHFSAQPEDKPFFGLIFTSSNHAPFEFPDGQIALYDQPKSTVNNAVKYADHALGRFIDQAKAAPYWNNTLFLVVADHNSRVYGPSLLPVERFHIPGLILGGTIQAPRRIEPVASQIDLAPTLMSL
;
A
#
# COMPACT_ATOMS: atom_id res chain seq x y z
N MET A 1 -28.55 4.04 93.83
CA MET A 1 -28.83 3.18 92.70
C MET A 1 -28.50 3.93 91.45
N PRO A 2 -27.45 3.65 90.73
CA PRO A 2 -27.21 4.22 89.39
C PRO A 2 -27.62 3.25 88.31
N LEU A 3 -28.25 3.73 87.25
CA LEU A 3 -28.67 3.04 86.03
C LEU A 3 -27.48 2.72 85.11
N PRO A 4 -27.53 1.65 84.33
CA PRO A 4 -26.39 1.19 83.49
C PRO A 4 -26.28 1.96 82.23
N THR A 5 -25.06 2.33 81.89
CA THR A 5 -24.67 2.97 80.65
C THR A 5 -24.81 2.05 79.45
N ALA A 6 -25.45 2.52 78.36
CA ALA A 6 -25.59 1.85 77.09
C ALA A 6 -24.25 1.70 76.39
N HIS A 7 -23.82 0.49 76.11
CA HIS A 7 -22.71 0.15 75.21
C HIS A 7 -23.12 0.39 73.76
N THR A 8 -22.55 1.38 73.13
CA THR A 8 -22.61 1.59 71.67
C THR A 8 -21.78 0.49 70.98
N ALA A 9 -22.48 -0.42 70.31
CA ALA A 9 -21.87 -1.43 69.46
C ALA A 9 -21.22 -0.78 68.24
N ALA A 10 -19.91 -0.75 68.21
CA ALA A 10 -19.16 -0.41 67.03
C ALA A 10 -19.35 -1.50 65.96
N HIS A 11 -20.11 -1.24 64.93
CA HIS A 11 -20.20 -2.09 63.77
C HIS A 11 -18.84 -2.19 63.08
N THR A 12 -18.08 -3.23 63.41
CA THR A 12 -16.90 -3.64 62.63
C THR A 12 -17.38 -4.16 61.29
N ARG A 13 -17.24 -3.35 60.25
CA ARG A 13 -17.42 -3.81 58.86
C ARG A 13 -16.53 -5.00 58.62
N ALA A 14 -17.09 -6.09 58.11
CA ALA A 14 -16.44 -7.34 57.84
C ALA A 14 -15.15 -7.16 56.99
N PRO A 15 -14.06 -7.92 57.24
CA PRO A 15 -12.80 -7.80 56.51
C PRO A 15 -12.91 -7.92 54.98
N THR A 16 -13.88 -8.69 54.52
CA THR A 16 -14.18 -8.90 53.09
C THR A 16 -14.68 -7.63 52.40
N ALA A 17 -15.52 -6.81 53.04
CA ALA A 17 -16.03 -5.57 52.48
C ALA A 17 -14.94 -4.48 52.35
N ARG A 18 -13.96 -4.41 53.26
CA ARG A 18 -12.80 -3.54 53.18
C ARG A 18 -11.84 -3.95 52.08
N PHE A 19 -11.59 -5.26 51.87
CA PHE A 19 -10.75 -5.77 50.82
C PHE A 19 -11.34 -5.45 49.41
N GLN A 20 -12.64 -5.63 49.21
CA GLN A 20 -13.32 -5.29 47.94
C GLN A 20 -13.27 -3.78 47.63
N ALA A 21 -13.47 -2.93 48.64
CA ALA A 21 -13.43 -1.47 48.43
C ALA A 21 -12.01 -0.96 48.07
N ASP A 22 -10.97 -1.56 48.62
CA ASP A 22 -9.57 -1.20 48.32
C ASP A 22 -9.13 -1.72 46.95
N SER A 23 -9.61 -2.89 46.52
CA SER A 23 -9.37 -3.47 45.19
C SER A 23 -10.00 -2.66 44.05
N LEU A 24 -11.25 -2.25 44.20
CA LEU A 24 -11.95 -1.38 43.22
C LEU A 24 -11.26 -0.03 43.05
N THR A 25 -10.69 0.52 44.14
CA THR A 25 -9.96 1.78 44.10
C THR A 25 -8.65 1.67 43.31
N LEU A 26 -7.98 0.52 43.38
CA LEU A 26 -6.77 0.19 42.64
C LEU A 26 -7.05 0.02 41.13
N LEU A 27 -8.10 -0.72 40.79
CA LEU A 27 -8.39 -1.11 39.41
C LEU A 27 -9.05 0.01 38.60
N LYS A 28 -9.78 0.92 39.23
CA LYS A 28 -10.54 1.97 38.55
C LYS A 28 -9.71 2.82 37.56
N PRO A 29 -8.48 3.26 37.87
CA PRO A 29 -7.62 4.00 36.93
C PRO A 29 -7.18 3.19 35.70
N LEU A 30 -7.27 1.86 35.74
CA LEU A 30 -6.99 0.96 34.62
C LEU A 30 -8.27 0.66 33.85
N LEU A 31 -9.34 0.28 34.53
CA LEU A 31 -10.58 -0.20 33.90
C LEU A 31 -11.31 0.89 33.10
N LEU A 32 -11.31 2.14 33.58
CA LEU A 32 -12.01 3.22 32.86
C LEU A 32 -11.39 3.54 31.50
N PRO A 33 -10.07 3.73 31.36
CA PRO A 33 -9.44 3.90 30.06
C PRO A 33 -9.62 2.69 29.14
N MET A 34 -9.48 1.47 29.68
CA MET A 34 -9.68 0.24 28.90
C MET A 34 -11.11 0.11 28.38
N ALA A 35 -12.10 0.43 29.22
CA ALA A 35 -13.52 0.43 28.81
C ALA A 35 -13.81 1.48 27.73
N ALA A 36 -13.20 2.67 27.83
CA ALA A 36 -13.33 3.69 26.78
C ALA A 36 -12.74 3.23 25.44
N LEU A 37 -11.56 2.59 25.45
CA LEU A 37 -10.96 1.98 24.26
C LEU A 37 -11.87 0.89 23.66
N LEU A 38 -12.38 -0.01 24.49
CA LEU A 38 -13.32 -1.04 24.03
C LEU A 38 -14.57 -0.44 23.39
N ALA A 39 -15.12 0.61 23.99
CA ALA A 39 -16.30 1.27 23.44
C ALA A 39 -16.04 1.85 22.03
N VAL A 40 -14.90 2.49 21.82
CA VAL A 40 -14.49 3.01 20.49
C VAL A 40 -14.35 1.88 19.49
N LEU A 41 -13.63 0.81 19.84
CA LEU A 41 -13.40 -0.35 18.96
C LEU A 41 -14.71 -1.04 18.57
N TRP A 42 -15.63 -1.24 19.54
CA TRP A 42 -16.93 -1.85 19.27
C TRP A 42 -17.83 -0.98 18.42
N LEU A 43 -17.89 0.33 18.68
CA LEU A 43 -18.69 1.26 17.87
C LEU A 43 -18.16 1.34 16.44
N SER A 44 -16.85 1.39 16.25
CA SER A 44 -16.23 1.37 14.93
C SER A 44 -16.53 0.06 14.19
N ARG A 45 -16.30 -1.08 14.83
CA ARG A 45 -16.57 -2.40 14.23
C ARG A 45 -18.05 -2.57 13.84
N LEU A 46 -18.96 -2.17 14.70
CA LEU A 46 -20.39 -2.21 14.40
C LEU A 46 -20.73 -1.33 13.20
N GLY A 47 -20.21 -0.10 13.17
CA GLY A 47 -20.40 0.82 12.05
C GLY A 47 -19.87 0.25 10.74
N LEU A 48 -18.65 -0.31 10.73
CA LEU A 48 -18.05 -0.94 9.56
C LEU A 48 -18.82 -2.19 9.10
N ALA A 49 -19.22 -3.06 10.03
CA ALA A 49 -20.00 -4.25 9.72
C ALA A 49 -21.39 -3.90 9.15
N LEU A 50 -22.06 -2.87 9.69
CA LEU A 50 -23.32 -2.36 9.14
C LEU A 50 -23.12 -1.72 7.76
N TRP A 51 -22.03 -0.99 7.53
CA TRP A 51 -21.72 -0.43 6.22
C TRP A 51 -21.45 -1.52 5.17
N GLN A 52 -20.82 -2.63 5.55
CA GLN A 52 -20.46 -3.75 4.68
C GLN A 52 -21.45 -4.93 4.81
N PHE A 53 -22.69 -4.69 5.29
CA PHE A 53 -23.64 -5.75 5.65
C PHE A 53 -23.95 -6.72 4.49
N GLN A 54 -23.92 -6.22 3.24
CA GLN A 54 -24.15 -7.04 2.04
C GLN A 54 -23.09 -8.12 1.80
N ARG A 55 -21.90 -7.97 2.40
CA ARG A 55 -20.79 -8.92 2.29
C ARG A 55 -20.78 -9.95 3.43
N ILE A 56 -21.60 -9.75 4.47
CA ILE A 56 -21.68 -10.65 5.61
C ILE A 56 -22.89 -11.56 5.39
N ASP A 57 -22.64 -12.73 4.78
CA ASP A 57 -23.66 -13.58 4.18
C ASP A 57 -24.66 -14.19 5.17
N ASP A 58 -24.25 -14.47 6.42
CA ASP A 58 -25.07 -15.19 7.38
C ASP A 58 -24.86 -14.79 8.86
N THR A 59 -25.70 -15.34 9.72
CA THR A 59 -25.63 -15.12 11.17
C THR A 59 -24.32 -15.65 11.78
N ALA A 60 -23.72 -16.70 11.20
CA ALA A 60 -22.46 -17.25 11.69
C ALA A 60 -21.29 -16.29 11.42
N ALA A 61 -21.27 -15.63 10.26
CA ALA A 61 -20.29 -14.59 9.93
C ALA A 61 -20.42 -13.38 10.87
N TRP A 62 -21.63 -12.92 11.18
CA TRP A 62 -21.87 -11.85 12.15
C TRP A 62 -21.37 -12.21 13.54
N SER A 63 -21.69 -13.42 14.04
CA SER A 63 -21.19 -13.88 15.34
C SER A 63 -19.68 -14.04 15.35
N HIS A 64 -19.09 -14.48 14.24
CA HIS A 64 -17.64 -14.57 14.10
C HIS A 64 -16.97 -13.19 14.19
N VAL A 65 -17.47 -12.20 13.45
CA VAL A 65 -16.96 -10.80 13.53
C VAL A 65 -17.02 -10.27 14.97
N ALA A 66 -18.11 -10.53 15.69
CA ALA A 66 -18.27 -10.09 17.07
C ALA A 66 -17.30 -10.81 18.04
N LEU A 67 -17.22 -12.15 17.98
CA LEU A 67 -16.42 -12.96 18.93
C LEU A 67 -14.89 -12.80 18.67
N GLN A 68 -14.48 -12.86 17.40
CA GLN A 68 -13.07 -12.59 17.08
C GLN A 68 -12.72 -11.12 17.32
N GLY A 69 -13.67 -10.20 17.10
CA GLY A 69 -13.48 -8.80 17.47
C GLY A 69 -13.17 -8.63 18.95
N LEU A 70 -13.92 -9.23 19.83
CA LEU A 70 -13.63 -9.21 21.29
C LEU A 70 -12.26 -9.80 21.60
N ARG A 71 -11.89 -10.89 20.94
CA ARG A 71 -10.58 -11.52 21.10
C ARG A 71 -9.43 -10.58 20.70
N PHE A 72 -9.50 -9.95 19.52
CA PHE A 72 -8.45 -9.04 19.05
C PHE A 72 -8.43 -7.71 19.80
N ASP A 73 -9.57 -7.24 20.32
CA ASP A 73 -9.61 -6.11 21.24
C ASP A 73 -8.88 -6.43 22.54
N ALA A 74 -9.07 -7.65 23.08
CA ALA A 74 -8.31 -8.11 24.25
C ALA A 74 -6.80 -8.21 23.95
N VAL A 75 -6.40 -8.63 22.73
CA VAL A 75 -5.00 -8.62 22.30
C VAL A 75 -4.43 -7.20 22.34
N LEU A 76 -5.11 -6.24 21.71
CA LEU A 76 -4.66 -4.85 21.69
C LEU A 76 -4.56 -4.26 23.12
N LEU A 77 -5.57 -4.49 23.95
CA LEU A 77 -5.55 -4.05 25.35
C LEU A 77 -4.41 -4.71 26.13
N GLY A 78 -4.19 -6.01 25.94
CA GLY A 78 -3.08 -6.72 26.55
C GLY A 78 -1.74 -6.10 26.20
N LEU A 79 -1.49 -5.86 24.91
CA LEU A 79 -0.26 -5.23 24.42
C LEU A 79 -0.06 -3.82 25.01
N MET A 80 -1.11 -3.02 25.07
CA MET A 80 -1.02 -1.65 25.58
C MET A 80 -0.88 -1.59 27.09
N TRP A 81 -1.60 -2.43 27.84
CA TRP A 81 -1.78 -2.25 29.28
C TRP A 81 -1.01 -3.23 30.17
N VAL A 82 -0.34 -4.26 29.61
CA VAL A 82 0.38 -5.25 30.44
C VAL A 82 1.41 -4.60 31.37
N LEU A 83 2.24 -3.70 30.87
CA LEU A 83 3.27 -3.05 31.66
C LEU A 83 2.68 -2.04 32.67
N PRO A 84 1.83 -1.06 32.24
CA PRO A 84 1.21 -0.13 33.18
C PRO A 84 0.41 -0.82 34.29
N ALA A 85 -0.36 -1.85 33.95
CA ALA A 85 -1.18 -2.54 34.93
C ALA A 85 -0.35 -3.33 35.92
N THR A 86 0.71 -4.03 35.48
CA THR A 86 1.62 -4.77 36.34
C THR A 86 2.35 -3.88 37.36
N LEU A 87 2.70 -2.64 36.95
CA LEU A 87 3.36 -1.68 37.84
C LEU A 87 2.39 -0.96 38.78
N THR A 88 1.11 -0.89 38.47
CA THR A 88 0.10 -0.15 39.24
C THR A 88 0.03 -0.53 40.71
N PRO A 89 0.05 -1.82 41.13
CA PRO A 89 0.04 -2.20 42.56
C PRO A 89 1.24 -1.66 43.32
N TRP A 90 2.42 -1.62 42.71
CA TRP A 90 3.65 -1.10 43.36
C TRP A 90 3.60 0.40 43.53
N MET A 91 3.10 1.14 42.51
CA MET A 91 2.93 2.57 42.60
C MET A 91 1.86 3.00 43.62
N ALA A 92 0.93 2.10 43.93
CA ALA A 92 -0.13 2.33 44.92
C ALA A 92 0.31 2.08 46.38
N LEU A 93 1.56 1.69 46.66
CA LEU A 93 2.07 1.48 48.02
C LEU A 93 2.23 2.79 48.81
N GLY A 94 2.52 3.90 48.15
CA GLY A 94 2.74 5.21 48.78
C GLY A 94 1.94 6.34 48.11
N GLN A 95 1.54 7.34 48.91
CA GLN A 95 0.81 8.50 48.34
C GLN A 95 1.68 9.35 47.41
N ALA A 96 2.99 9.41 47.68
CA ALA A 96 3.94 10.16 46.85
C ALA A 96 4.05 9.62 45.42
N THR A 97 3.91 8.30 45.24
CA THR A 97 3.97 7.63 43.93
C THR A 97 2.59 7.46 43.29
N TRP A 98 1.56 7.20 44.10
CA TRP A 98 0.21 6.87 43.62
C TRP A 98 -0.50 8.05 42.92
N GLY A 99 -0.37 9.25 43.44
CA GLY A 99 -0.96 10.44 42.82
C GLY A 99 -0.45 10.70 41.41
N PRO A 100 0.88 10.88 41.24
CA PRO A 100 1.50 11.05 39.92
C PRO A 100 1.24 9.88 38.97
N TRP A 101 1.26 8.61 39.47
CA TRP A 101 0.98 7.44 38.66
C TRP A 101 -0.44 7.43 38.07
N ARG A 102 -1.46 7.78 38.88
CA ARG A 102 -2.84 7.90 38.37
C ARG A 102 -2.97 9.00 37.29
N ALA A 103 -2.26 10.12 37.46
CA ALA A 103 -2.23 11.15 36.45
C ALA A 103 -1.56 10.66 35.15
N LEU A 104 -0.44 9.92 35.29
CA LEU A 104 0.24 9.30 34.15
C LEU A 104 -0.66 8.30 33.43
N LEU A 105 -1.33 7.38 34.15
CA LEU A 105 -2.26 6.42 33.57
C LEU A 105 -3.41 7.10 32.82
N ARG A 106 -3.90 8.23 33.35
CA ARG A 106 -4.94 9.02 32.71
C ARG A 106 -4.47 9.63 31.39
N VAL A 107 -3.29 10.22 31.37
CA VAL A 107 -2.68 10.78 30.14
C VAL A 107 -2.36 9.64 29.15
N TYR A 108 -1.75 8.56 29.62
CA TYR A 108 -1.45 7.38 28.80
C TYR A 108 -2.71 6.80 28.14
N GLY A 109 -3.78 6.64 28.93
CA GLY A 109 -5.06 6.17 28.42
C GLY A 109 -5.70 7.13 27.43
N LEU A 110 -5.56 8.46 27.63
CA LEU A 110 -6.03 9.47 26.65
C LEU A 110 -5.26 9.37 25.34
N VAL A 111 -3.93 9.32 25.38
CA VAL A 111 -3.10 9.19 24.17
C VAL A 111 -3.44 7.92 23.41
N GLY A 112 -3.55 6.78 24.13
CA GLY A 112 -3.95 5.51 23.51
C GLY A 112 -5.35 5.55 22.92
N LEU A 113 -6.31 6.18 23.61
CA LEU A 113 -7.68 6.35 23.11
C LEU A 113 -7.72 7.20 21.82
N LEU A 114 -7.02 8.34 21.81
CA LEU A 114 -6.97 9.21 20.64
C LEU A 114 -6.27 8.55 19.45
N PHE A 115 -5.18 7.81 19.71
CA PHE A 115 -4.50 7.03 18.68
C PHE A 115 -5.42 5.97 18.06
N VAL A 116 -6.08 5.16 18.88
CA VAL A 116 -7.01 4.13 18.40
C VAL A 116 -8.20 4.76 17.67
N ALA A 117 -8.80 5.82 18.22
CA ALA A 117 -9.91 6.52 17.58
C ALA A 117 -9.49 7.13 16.23
N PHE A 118 -8.31 7.74 16.14
CA PHE A 118 -7.77 8.25 14.88
C PHE A 118 -7.62 7.14 13.83
N MET A 119 -7.05 6.01 14.22
CA MET A 119 -6.88 4.85 13.33
C MET A 119 -8.23 4.31 12.83
N GLU A 120 -9.21 4.21 13.71
CA GLU A 120 -10.55 3.74 13.34
C GLU A 120 -11.32 4.77 12.48
N LEU A 121 -11.16 6.07 12.72
CA LEU A 121 -11.74 7.13 11.88
C LEU A 121 -11.12 7.20 10.48
N SER A 122 -9.86 6.81 10.33
CA SER A 122 -9.19 6.71 9.03
C SER A 122 -9.62 5.47 8.23
N THR A 123 -10.19 4.47 8.89
CA THR A 123 -10.50 3.15 8.32
C THR A 123 -11.52 3.21 7.17
N PRO A 124 -12.64 3.96 7.24
CA PRO A 124 -13.60 3.98 6.15
C PRO A 124 -13.02 4.49 4.83
N ALA A 125 -12.21 5.55 4.87
CA ALA A 125 -11.55 6.07 3.68
C ALA A 125 -10.57 5.04 3.09
N PHE A 126 -9.82 4.36 3.96
CA PHE A 126 -8.87 3.33 3.52
C PHE A 126 -9.58 2.10 2.93
N ILE A 127 -10.67 1.65 3.54
CA ILE A 127 -11.49 0.55 2.99
C ILE A 127 -12.09 0.96 1.63
N ALA A 128 -12.62 2.18 1.49
CA ALA A 128 -13.18 2.65 0.23
C ALA A 128 -12.14 2.64 -0.91
N GLN A 129 -10.87 2.88 -0.60
CA GLN A 129 -9.78 2.93 -1.58
C GLN A 129 -9.11 1.58 -1.81
N TYR A 130 -8.91 0.77 -0.76
CA TYR A 130 -8.07 -0.44 -0.81
C TYR A 130 -8.80 -1.72 -0.45
N ASP A 131 -10.08 -1.65 -0.12
CA ASP A 131 -10.90 -2.79 0.34
C ASP A 131 -10.25 -3.60 1.47
N SER A 132 -9.56 -2.90 2.35
CA SER A 132 -8.75 -3.47 3.45
C SER A 132 -8.67 -2.46 4.59
N ARG A 133 -8.42 -2.93 5.82
CA ARG A 133 -8.06 -2.03 6.92
C ARG A 133 -6.67 -1.42 6.70
N PRO A 134 -6.38 -0.25 7.32
CA PRO A 134 -5.03 0.31 7.35
C PRO A 134 -3.98 -0.75 7.68
N ASN A 135 -2.97 -0.86 6.82
CA ASN A 135 -1.93 -1.88 6.87
C ASN A 135 -0.55 -1.27 6.59
N TYR A 136 0.37 -2.02 5.98
CA TYR A 136 1.70 -1.52 5.62
C TYR A 136 1.66 -0.25 4.73
N LEU A 137 0.73 -0.18 3.79
CA LEU A 137 0.57 0.98 2.90
C LEU A 137 0.27 2.28 3.67
N PHE A 138 -0.50 2.19 4.77
CA PHE A 138 -0.75 3.34 5.62
C PHE A 138 0.56 3.91 6.19
N VAL A 139 1.48 3.03 6.61
CA VAL A 139 2.79 3.44 7.13
C VAL A 139 3.67 4.03 6.03
N GLU A 140 3.67 3.41 4.85
CA GLU A 140 4.42 3.85 3.68
C GLU A 140 4.01 5.27 3.25
N TYR A 141 2.71 5.55 3.22
CA TYR A 141 2.19 6.87 2.85
C TYR A 141 2.50 7.99 3.85
N LEU A 142 2.84 7.69 5.09
CA LEU A 142 3.31 8.72 6.02
C LEU A 142 4.61 9.40 5.55
N GLY A 143 5.40 8.75 4.69
CA GLY A 143 6.57 9.33 4.06
C GLY A 143 6.26 10.38 2.97
N TYR A 144 5.03 10.44 2.49
CA TYR A 144 4.59 11.25 1.34
C TYR A 144 3.51 12.25 1.75
N ALA A 145 3.84 13.08 2.73
CA ALA A 145 2.88 13.98 3.40
C ALA A 145 2.21 15.00 2.44
N LYS A 146 2.89 15.43 1.37
CA LYS A 146 2.36 16.40 0.40
C LYS A 146 1.25 15.77 -0.46
N GLU A 147 1.53 14.61 -1.04
CA GLU A 147 0.62 13.86 -1.91
C GLU A 147 -0.61 13.38 -1.13
N VAL A 148 -0.36 12.76 0.03
CA VAL A 148 -1.43 12.32 0.95
C VAL A 148 -2.26 13.49 1.43
N GLY A 149 -1.62 14.61 1.80
CA GLY A 149 -2.31 15.82 2.23
C GLY A 149 -3.21 16.40 1.14
N GLY A 150 -2.74 16.43 -0.11
CA GLY A 150 -3.53 16.85 -1.27
C GLY A 150 -4.79 16.00 -1.46
N THR A 151 -4.61 14.67 -1.51
CA THR A 151 -5.72 13.71 -1.65
C THR A 151 -6.72 13.80 -0.50
N LEU A 152 -6.24 13.92 0.75
CA LEU A 152 -7.12 14.03 1.92
C LEU A 152 -7.96 15.30 1.91
N LEU A 153 -7.38 16.44 1.51
CA LEU A 153 -8.09 17.72 1.47
C LEU A 153 -9.12 17.79 0.33
N GLN A 154 -8.86 17.15 -0.80
CA GLN A 154 -9.75 17.19 -1.97
C GLN A 154 -10.84 16.11 -1.88
N ASP A 155 -10.46 14.85 -1.66
CA ASP A 155 -11.38 13.71 -1.75
C ASP A 155 -11.97 13.28 -0.40
N HIS A 156 -11.29 13.58 0.72
CA HIS A 156 -11.65 13.09 2.05
C HIS A 156 -11.90 14.19 3.10
N TRP A 157 -12.14 15.44 2.67
CA TRP A 157 -12.39 16.55 3.59
C TRP A 157 -13.53 16.30 4.61
N PRO A 158 -14.64 15.56 4.29
CA PRO A 158 -15.67 15.26 5.29
C PRO A 158 -15.14 14.37 6.42
N HIS A 159 -14.24 13.42 6.10
CA HIS A 159 -13.59 12.57 7.11
C HIS A 159 -12.61 13.37 7.98
N LEU A 160 -11.89 14.34 7.39
CA LEU A 160 -11.02 15.25 8.14
C LEU A 160 -11.82 16.11 9.10
N LEU A 161 -12.94 16.68 8.64
CA LEU A 161 -13.83 17.48 9.49
C LEU A 161 -14.42 16.65 10.62
N ALA A 162 -14.93 15.45 10.32
CA ALA A 162 -15.44 14.53 11.33
C ALA A 162 -14.36 14.20 12.38
N THR A 163 -13.14 13.92 11.95
CA THR A 163 -12.00 13.63 12.83
C THR A 163 -11.65 14.84 13.70
N ALA A 164 -11.62 16.05 13.12
CA ALA A 164 -11.34 17.29 13.84
C ALA A 164 -12.39 17.63 14.92
N VAL A 165 -13.63 17.17 14.77
CA VAL A 165 -14.71 17.35 15.76
C VAL A 165 -14.73 16.20 16.78
N LEU A 166 -14.65 14.96 16.30
CA LEU A 166 -14.83 13.78 17.15
C LEU A 166 -13.66 13.55 18.12
N LEU A 167 -12.40 13.75 17.69
CA LEU A 167 -11.25 13.53 18.59
C LEU A 167 -11.24 14.50 19.78
N PRO A 168 -11.39 15.83 19.64
CA PRO A 168 -11.47 16.72 20.78
C PRO A 168 -12.68 16.45 21.68
N THR A 169 -13.82 16.10 21.09
CA THR A 169 -15.03 15.74 21.85
C THR A 169 -14.80 14.49 22.70
N LEU A 170 -14.19 13.47 22.12
CA LEU A 170 -13.81 12.23 22.82
C LEU A 170 -12.79 12.52 23.92
N ALA A 171 -11.81 13.36 23.65
CA ALA A 171 -10.82 13.78 24.65
C ALA A 171 -11.47 14.49 25.83
N ALA A 172 -12.39 15.44 25.58
CA ALA A 172 -13.11 16.16 26.62
C ALA A 172 -14.00 15.23 27.47
N LEU A 173 -14.72 14.32 26.81
CA LEU A 173 -15.56 13.30 27.48
C LEU A 173 -14.70 12.40 28.35
N TYR A 174 -13.63 11.83 27.79
CA TYR A 174 -12.69 10.97 28.52
C TYR A 174 -12.11 11.72 29.74
N TRP A 175 -11.69 12.97 29.56
CA TRP A 175 -11.12 13.77 30.62
C TRP A 175 -12.11 14.05 31.76
N ARG A 176 -13.40 14.24 31.46
CA ARG A 176 -14.47 14.38 32.45
C ARG A 176 -14.74 13.07 33.18
N LEU A 177 -14.85 11.97 32.47
CA LEU A 177 -15.21 10.65 33.04
C LEU A 177 -14.09 10.07 33.92
N THR A 178 -12.82 10.30 33.54
CA THR A 178 -11.66 9.77 34.27
C THR A 178 -11.15 10.71 35.38
N HIS A 179 -11.84 11.83 35.61
CA HIS A 179 -11.44 12.77 36.68
C HIS A 179 -11.50 12.07 38.07
N PRO A 180 -10.41 12.11 38.85
CA PRO A 180 -10.38 11.47 40.16
C PRO A 180 -11.30 12.20 41.15
N LYS A 181 -12.42 11.56 41.50
CA LYS A 181 -13.44 12.13 42.43
C LYS A 181 -13.10 11.89 43.91
N THR A 182 -12.10 11.05 44.20
CA THR A 182 -11.74 10.64 45.55
C THR A 182 -10.25 10.71 45.80
N ALA A 183 -9.86 10.96 47.04
CA ALA A 183 -8.46 10.91 47.45
C ALA A 183 -7.83 9.54 47.16
N ALA A 184 -6.56 9.56 46.85
CA ALA A 184 -5.80 8.35 46.52
C ALA A 184 -5.64 7.47 47.78
N LYS A 185 -6.28 6.29 47.81
CA LYS A 185 -6.06 5.29 48.84
C LYS A 185 -4.92 4.38 48.42
N THR A 186 -3.96 4.16 49.33
CA THR A 186 -2.84 3.23 49.11
C THR A 186 -3.23 1.80 49.50
N ILE A 187 -2.50 0.81 48.96
CA ILE A 187 -2.64 -0.60 49.31
C ILE A 187 -1.50 -1.06 50.21
N ARG A 188 -1.66 -2.20 50.88
CA ARG A 188 -0.61 -2.81 51.69
C ARG A 188 0.33 -3.64 50.83
N LEU A 189 1.63 -3.69 51.16
CA LEU A 189 2.67 -4.42 50.42
C LEU A 189 2.27 -5.89 50.13
N ARG A 190 1.66 -6.59 51.11
CA ARG A 190 1.19 -7.98 50.95
C ARG A 190 0.20 -8.21 49.80
N HIS A 191 -0.43 -7.14 49.28
CA HIS A 191 -1.37 -7.22 48.17
C HIS A 191 -0.74 -6.80 46.81
N ALA A 192 0.41 -6.12 46.85
CA ALA A 192 1.03 -5.62 45.62
C ALA A 192 1.48 -6.76 44.71
N LEU A 193 2.22 -7.73 45.23
CA LEU A 193 2.73 -8.85 44.44
C LEU A 193 1.62 -9.74 43.86
N PRO A 194 0.60 -10.18 44.62
CA PRO A 194 -0.51 -10.99 44.08
C PRO A 194 -1.27 -10.26 42.97
N TRP A 195 -1.56 -8.95 43.12
CA TRP A 195 -2.23 -8.17 42.09
C TRP A 195 -1.36 -7.99 40.86
N SER A 196 -0.05 -7.72 40.99
CA SER A 196 0.87 -7.63 39.85
C SER A 196 0.94 -8.92 39.07
N LEU A 197 1.08 -10.06 39.76
CA LEU A 197 1.13 -11.37 39.09
C LEU A 197 -0.18 -11.70 38.38
N LEU A 198 -1.32 -11.41 39.01
CA LEU A 198 -2.63 -11.60 38.37
C LEU A 198 -2.81 -10.74 37.14
N LEU A 199 -2.51 -9.43 37.21
CA LEU A 199 -2.64 -8.49 36.08
C LEU A 199 -1.66 -8.85 34.98
N LEU A 200 -0.42 -9.22 35.32
CA LEU A 200 0.57 -9.71 34.36
C LEU A 200 0.05 -10.95 33.61
N ALA A 201 -0.42 -11.97 34.34
CA ALA A 201 -0.89 -13.22 33.76
C ALA A 201 -2.11 -12.98 32.84
N LEU A 202 -3.12 -12.22 33.31
CA LEU A 202 -4.32 -11.94 32.54
C LEU A 202 -4.01 -11.13 31.26
N LEU A 203 -3.21 -10.06 31.37
CA LEU A 203 -2.93 -9.19 30.22
C LEU A 203 -1.89 -9.79 29.27
N ALA A 204 -0.92 -10.57 29.75
CA ALA A 204 0.00 -11.32 28.90
C ALA A 204 -0.74 -12.41 28.11
N LEU A 205 -1.69 -13.12 28.75
CA LEU A 205 -2.55 -14.08 28.05
C LEU A 205 -3.45 -13.37 27.02
N SER A 206 -4.00 -12.21 27.37
CA SER A 206 -4.77 -11.37 26.43
C SER A 206 -3.90 -10.94 25.25
N ALA A 207 -2.71 -10.41 25.49
CA ALA A 207 -1.76 -10.00 24.45
C ALA A 207 -1.37 -11.15 23.51
N ARG A 208 -1.26 -12.36 24.07
CA ARG A 208 -1.04 -13.57 23.28
C ARG A 208 -2.25 -13.93 22.40
N GLY A 209 -3.47 -13.68 22.85
CA GLY A 209 -4.72 -13.91 22.14
C GLY A 209 -5.06 -15.38 21.86
N ALA A 210 -4.27 -16.33 22.34
CA ALA A 210 -4.47 -17.77 22.15
C ALA A 210 -3.84 -18.58 23.28
N VAL A 211 -4.45 -19.71 23.62
CA VAL A 211 -3.91 -20.69 24.59
C VAL A 211 -3.08 -21.79 23.92
N GLY A 212 -3.11 -21.89 22.60
CA GLY A 212 -2.37 -22.88 21.82
C GLY A 212 -0.87 -22.60 21.71
N HIS A 213 -0.18 -23.38 20.88
CA HIS A 213 1.28 -23.27 20.69
C HIS A 213 1.72 -21.90 20.13
N ARG A 214 0.95 -21.31 19.22
CA ARG A 214 1.28 -20.02 18.57
C ARG A 214 0.38 -18.89 19.07
N PRO A 215 0.87 -17.64 19.15
CA PRO A 215 0.03 -16.48 19.41
C PRO A 215 -0.95 -16.23 18.25
N ALA A 216 -2.04 -15.53 18.55
CA ALA A 216 -2.98 -15.10 17.53
C ALA A 216 -2.30 -14.10 16.56
N ASN A 217 -2.67 -14.19 15.29
CA ASN A 217 -2.28 -13.25 14.25
C ASN A 217 -3.51 -12.92 13.38
N PRO A 218 -3.44 -11.96 12.44
CA PRO A 218 -4.60 -11.58 11.60
C PRO A 218 -5.26 -12.77 10.90
N SER A 219 -4.50 -13.75 10.42
CA SER A 219 -5.07 -14.94 9.75
C SER A 219 -5.92 -15.81 10.68
N SER A 220 -5.81 -15.65 12.00
CA SER A 220 -6.67 -16.35 12.97
C SER A 220 -8.12 -15.87 12.94
N ALA A 221 -8.40 -14.75 12.29
CA ALA A 221 -9.74 -14.22 12.07
C ALA A 221 -10.33 -14.60 10.70
N ALA A 222 -9.55 -15.25 9.81
CA ALA A 222 -10.00 -15.61 8.47
C ALA A 222 -10.89 -16.85 8.49
N VAL A 223 -12.14 -16.71 7.98
CA VAL A 223 -13.14 -17.79 7.90
C VAL A 223 -13.92 -17.78 6.60
N THR A 224 -13.80 -16.73 5.80
CA THR A 224 -14.50 -16.57 4.53
C THR A 224 -13.51 -16.36 3.38
N ALA A 225 -13.98 -16.45 2.15
CA ALA A 225 -13.19 -16.07 0.99
C ALA A 225 -13.08 -14.53 0.83
N ASP A 226 -13.94 -13.77 1.48
CA ASP A 226 -13.92 -12.32 1.44
C ASP A 226 -12.86 -11.75 2.40
N HIS A 227 -11.85 -11.09 1.82
CA HIS A 227 -10.73 -10.54 2.57
C HIS A 227 -11.17 -9.49 3.60
N LEU A 228 -12.03 -8.56 3.20
CA LEU A 228 -12.47 -7.49 4.09
C LEU A 228 -13.30 -8.03 5.26
N VAL A 229 -14.18 -9.01 5.03
CA VAL A 229 -14.96 -9.64 6.11
C VAL A 229 -14.05 -10.30 7.13
N ASN A 230 -12.93 -10.90 6.69
CA ASN A 230 -11.91 -11.47 7.58
C ASN A 230 -11.15 -10.40 8.39
N GLU A 231 -11.10 -9.16 7.90
CA GLU A 231 -10.44 -8.05 8.60
C GLU A 231 -11.37 -7.26 9.52
N LEU A 232 -12.70 -7.34 9.37
CA LEU A 232 -13.65 -6.63 10.24
C LEU A 232 -13.45 -6.92 11.74
N PRO A 233 -13.12 -8.15 12.18
CA PRO A 233 -12.81 -8.44 13.58
C PRO A 233 -11.62 -7.67 14.14
N LEU A 234 -10.66 -7.31 13.31
CA LEU A 234 -9.41 -6.66 13.72
C LEU A 234 -9.65 -5.18 14.02
N SER A 235 -8.70 -4.52 14.66
CA SER A 235 -8.65 -3.05 14.75
C SER A 235 -7.53 -2.50 13.87
N SER A 236 -7.70 -1.30 13.34
CA SER A 236 -6.71 -0.69 12.46
C SER A 236 -5.39 -0.35 13.19
N ALA A 237 -5.47 -0.07 14.48
CA ALA A 237 -4.26 0.04 15.31
C ALA A 237 -3.47 -1.29 15.37
N TYR A 238 -4.17 -2.41 15.52
CA TYR A 238 -3.53 -3.74 15.56
C TYR A 238 -2.96 -4.13 14.19
N THR A 239 -3.71 -3.94 13.10
CA THR A 239 -3.26 -4.31 11.75
C THR A 239 -2.02 -3.54 11.33
N VAL A 240 -1.95 -2.24 11.62
CA VAL A 240 -0.76 -1.41 11.34
C VAL A 240 0.43 -1.81 12.21
N LEU A 241 0.24 -2.02 13.53
CA LEU A 241 1.33 -2.49 14.41
C LEU A 241 1.87 -3.85 13.96
N PHE A 242 0.99 -4.76 13.56
CA PHE A 242 1.38 -6.07 13.04
C PHE A 242 2.12 -5.95 11.71
N ALA A 243 1.68 -5.08 10.81
CA ALA A 243 2.33 -4.81 9.53
C ALA A 243 3.75 -4.22 9.73
N VAL A 244 3.92 -3.27 10.66
CA VAL A 244 5.24 -2.73 11.02
C VAL A 244 6.16 -3.81 11.59
N HIS A 245 5.61 -4.70 12.44
CA HIS A 245 6.39 -5.82 12.99
C HIS A 245 6.89 -6.77 11.89
N LEU A 246 6.01 -7.11 10.93
CA LEU A 246 6.38 -7.96 9.80
C LEU A 246 7.38 -7.28 8.86
N SER A 247 7.19 -5.99 8.57
CA SER A 247 8.08 -5.21 7.70
C SER A 247 9.52 -5.22 8.24
N ARG A 248 9.71 -4.88 9.52
CA ARG A 248 11.03 -4.95 10.16
C ARG A 248 11.66 -6.34 10.06
N LYS A 249 10.88 -7.38 10.25
CA LYS A 249 11.35 -8.75 10.14
C LYS A 249 11.74 -9.13 8.70
N SER A 250 11.09 -8.54 7.69
CA SER A 250 11.41 -8.78 6.28
C SER A 250 12.62 -7.95 5.81
N GLU A 251 12.86 -6.78 6.39
CA GLU A 251 14.05 -5.96 6.14
C GLU A 251 15.32 -6.61 6.72
N ASP A 252 15.23 -7.22 7.90
CA ASP A 252 16.36 -7.88 8.58
C ASP A 252 16.69 -9.27 8.02
N GLY A 253 15.77 -9.90 7.32
CA GLY A 253 15.96 -11.27 6.90
C GLY A 253 15.13 -11.69 5.71
N GLY A 254 15.09 -10.99 4.61
CA GLY A 254 14.26 -11.30 3.45
C GLY A 254 13.90 -12.78 3.26
N ILE A 255 12.94 -13.14 2.45
CA ILE A 255 12.59 -14.56 2.26
C ILE A 255 13.84 -15.32 1.86
N THR A 256 14.30 -16.17 2.74
CA THR A 256 15.42 -17.07 2.46
C THR A 256 14.88 -18.22 1.63
N TYR A 257 15.04 -18.13 0.32
CA TYR A 257 14.84 -19.29 -0.55
C TYR A 257 15.87 -20.37 -0.20
N ALA A 258 15.53 -21.62 -0.44
CA ALA A 258 16.48 -22.71 -0.25
C ALA A 258 17.76 -22.43 -1.06
N PRO A 259 18.94 -22.38 -0.44
CA PRO A 259 20.16 -22.03 -1.12
C PRO A 259 20.51 -23.11 -2.16
N LEU A 260 20.76 -22.67 -3.38
CA LEU A 260 21.35 -23.52 -4.42
C LEU A 260 22.79 -23.06 -4.70
N PRO A 261 23.74 -23.96 -4.89
CA PRO A 261 25.08 -23.59 -5.35
C PRO A 261 25.00 -22.79 -6.64
N ARG A 262 25.81 -21.71 -6.74
CA ARG A 262 25.80 -20.79 -7.89
C ARG A 262 25.96 -21.53 -9.22
N GLU A 263 26.84 -22.52 -9.27
CA GLU A 263 27.10 -23.34 -10.45
C GLU A 263 25.86 -24.12 -10.88
N ARG A 264 25.09 -24.62 -9.91
CA ARG A 264 23.83 -25.34 -10.18
C ARG A 264 22.75 -24.40 -10.73
N VAL A 265 22.66 -23.16 -10.18
CA VAL A 265 21.73 -22.14 -10.70
C VAL A 265 22.08 -21.81 -12.15
N ILE A 266 23.35 -21.53 -12.44
CA ILE A 266 23.84 -21.23 -13.80
C ILE A 266 23.51 -22.38 -14.75
N ALA A 267 23.80 -23.62 -14.34
CA ALA A 267 23.52 -24.80 -15.16
C ALA A 267 22.03 -24.95 -15.48
N LEU A 268 21.16 -24.79 -14.48
CA LEU A 268 19.71 -24.88 -14.66
C LEU A 268 19.20 -23.79 -15.61
N VAL A 269 19.59 -22.52 -15.39
CA VAL A 269 19.14 -21.41 -16.26
C VAL A 269 19.63 -21.63 -17.69
N ARG A 270 20.88 -22.03 -17.91
CA ARG A 270 21.39 -22.34 -19.24
C ARG A 270 20.62 -23.47 -19.92
N GLN A 271 20.28 -24.52 -19.18
CA GLN A 271 19.47 -25.64 -19.66
C GLN A 271 18.09 -25.16 -20.12
N GLU A 272 17.42 -24.32 -19.30
CA GLU A 272 16.06 -23.80 -19.61
C GLU A 272 16.03 -22.86 -20.82
N THR A 273 17.15 -22.17 -21.15
CA THR A 273 17.22 -21.37 -22.38
C THR A 273 17.19 -22.20 -23.65
N GLY A 274 17.50 -23.50 -23.59
CA GLY A 274 17.66 -24.37 -24.77
C GLY A 274 18.84 -24.01 -25.68
N LEU A 275 19.70 -23.04 -25.27
CA LEU A 275 20.81 -22.59 -26.07
C LEU A 275 22.07 -23.46 -25.85
N PRO A 276 22.92 -23.63 -26.89
CA PRO A 276 24.17 -24.35 -26.75
C PRO A 276 25.12 -23.64 -25.79
N ALA A 277 25.99 -24.39 -25.10
CA ALA A 277 26.96 -23.81 -24.14
C ALA A 277 27.86 -22.74 -24.76
N SER A 278 28.11 -22.82 -26.07
CA SER A 278 28.92 -21.84 -26.83
C SER A 278 28.23 -20.47 -26.97
N ALA A 279 26.92 -20.36 -26.65
CA ALA A 279 26.25 -19.08 -26.65
C ALA A 279 26.61 -18.19 -25.42
N PHE A 280 27.08 -18.82 -24.34
CA PHE A 280 27.42 -18.17 -23.07
C PHE A 280 28.95 -17.95 -22.99
N LYS A 281 29.40 -16.83 -23.49
CA LYS A 281 30.86 -16.53 -23.63
C LYS A 281 31.42 -15.61 -22.55
N ASP A 282 30.56 -15.00 -21.74
CA ASP A 282 30.98 -14.00 -20.75
C ASP A 282 31.28 -14.67 -19.40
N PRO A 283 32.54 -14.65 -18.93
CA PRO A 283 32.92 -15.27 -17.66
C PRO A 283 32.42 -14.46 -16.45
N ASP A 284 32.29 -13.14 -16.58
CA ASP A 284 31.85 -12.24 -15.50
C ASP A 284 30.35 -12.26 -15.34
N VAL A 285 29.62 -12.44 -16.46
CA VAL A 285 28.16 -12.57 -16.48
C VAL A 285 27.78 -13.90 -17.14
N PRO A 286 27.85 -15.03 -16.41
CA PRO A 286 27.75 -16.39 -16.96
C PRO A 286 26.45 -16.72 -17.66
N LEU A 287 25.39 -15.93 -17.45
CA LEU A 287 24.07 -16.09 -18.09
C LEU A 287 23.89 -15.18 -19.31
N ARG A 288 24.83 -14.25 -19.55
CA ARG A 288 24.81 -13.43 -20.76
C ARG A 288 25.05 -14.30 -21.98
N HIS A 289 24.15 -14.22 -22.94
CA HIS A 289 24.25 -14.94 -24.20
C HIS A 289 23.95 -14.01 -25.37
N HIS A 290 24.47 -14.38 -26.53
CA HIS A 290 24.16 -13.72 -27.79
C HIS A 290 23.09 -14.53 -28.53
N GLN A 291 22.00 -13.86 -28.88
CA GLN A 291 20.97 -14.41 -29.75
C GLN A 291 20.92 -13.56 -31.02
N THR A 292 21.05 -14.23 -32.16
CA THR A 292 20.94 -13.55 -33.45
C THR A 292 19.46 -13.28 -33.74
N SER A 293 19.12 -12.03 -34.05
CA SER A 293 17.77 -11.70 -34.51
C SER A 293 17.39 -12.47 -35.77
N ALA A 294 16.19 -13.01 -35.82
CA ALA A 294 15.65 -13.64 -37.02
C ALA A 294 15.50 -12.64 -38.21
N GLN A 295 15.42 -11.35 -37.89
CA GLN A 295 15.33 -10.26 -38.87
C GLN A 295 16.38 -9.20 -38.56
N PRO A 296 17.65 -9.38 -38.99
CA PRO A 296 18.69 -8.40 -38.77
C PRO A 296 18.33 -7.10 -39.47
N ARG A 297 18.45 -5.98 -38.77
CA ARG A 297 18.15 -4.63 -39.26
C ARG A 297 19.44 -3.88 -39.59
N ALA A 298 19.40 -3.04 -40.60
CA ALA A 298 20.53 -2.18 -40.97
C ALA A 298 20.77 -1.05 -39.94
N ARG A 299 19.70 -0.60 -39.27
CA ARG A 299 19.74 0.42 -38.20
C ARG A 299 19.03 -0.12 -36.94
N PRO A 300 19.58 0.19 -35.76
CA PRO A 300 18.89 -0.10 -34.51
C PRO A 300 17.59 0.72 -34.43
N LEU A 301 16.51 0.14 -33.89
CA LEU A 301 15.27 0.82 -33.67
C LEU A 301 15.33 1.70 -32.43
N ASN A 302 14.71 2.86 -32.46
CA ASN A 302 14.35 3.58 -31.25
C ASN A 302 13.31 2.79 -30.47
N LEU A 303 13.31 2.92 -29.16
CA LEU A 303 12.33 2.30 -28.27
C LEU A 303 11.63 3.39 -27.44
N VAL A 304 10.31 3.38 -27.42
CA VAL A 304 9.50 4.21 -26.53
C VAL A 304 8.53 3.33 -25.77
N ILE A 305 8.57 3.38 -24.44
CA ILE A 305 7.61 2.73 -23.57
C ILE A 305 6.73 3.81 -22.95
N VAL A 306 5.41 3.72 -23.15
CA VAL A 306 4.40 4.49 -22.44
C VAL A 306 3.82 3.57 -21.38
N LEU A 307 4.19 3.82 -20.13
CA LEU A 307 3.71 3.11 -18.96
C LEU A 307 2.53 3.89 -18.38
N GLU A 308 1.32 3.37 -18.58
CA GLU A 308 0.08 4.01 -18.16
C GLU A 308 -0.22 3.72 -16.70
N GLU A 309 -0.36 4.77 -15.90
CA GLU A 309 -0.71 4.68 -14.48
C GLU A 309 -2.08 4.02 -14.30
N SER A 310 -2.14 2.93 -13.53
CA SER A 310 -3.36 2.31 -13.00
C SER A 310 -4.43 1.95 -14.04
N LEU A 311 -4.08 1.64 -15.29
CA LEU A 311 -5.01 1.36 -16.37
C LEU A 311 -5.37 -0.14 -16.44
N GLY A 312 -6.46 -0.54 -15.78
CA GLY A 312 -7.00 -1.90 -15.85
C GLY A 312 -7.87 -2.17 -17.07
N ALA A 313 -8.05 -3.44 -17.42
CA ALA A 313 -8.91 -3.89 -18.52
C ALA A 313 -10.37 -3.43 -18.35
N GLU A 314 -10.83 -3.20 -17.12
CA GLU A 314 -12.19 -2.72 -16.81
C GLU A 314 -12.51 -1.34 -17.38
N PHE A 315 -11.50 -0.56 -17.76
CA PHE A 315 -11.65 0.76 -18.40
C PHE A 315 -11.50 0.73 -19.92
N VAL A 316 -11.11 -0.42 -20.49
CA VAL A 316 -10.76 -0.58 -21.90
C VAL A 316 -11.87 -1.28 -22.67
N GLY A 317 -12.53 -0.53 -23.59
CA GLY A 317 -13.68 -1.06 -24.33
C GLY A 317 -13.37 -2.33 -25.10
N ARG A 318 -12.20 -2.40 -25.73
CA ARG A 318 -11.74 -3.57 -26.49
C ARG A 318 -11.52 -4.82 -25.63
N LEU A 319 -11.26 -4.67 -24.34
CA LEU A 319 -11.12 -5.78 -23.38
C LEU A 319 -12.44 -6.13 -22.65
N GLY A 320 -13.56 -5.55 -23.09
CA GLY A 320 -14.89 -5.76 -22.51
C GLY A 320 -15.20 -4.85 -21.32
N GLY A 321 -14.37 -3.86 -21.04
CA GLY A 321 -14.57 -2.84 -20.02
C GLY A 321 -15.41 -1.65 -20.49
N LEU A 322 -15.36 -0.57 -19.72
CA LEU A 322 -16.01 0.71 -20.06
C LEU A 322 -15.37 1.34 -21.31
N PRO A 323 -16.14 2.06 -22.15
CA PRO A 323 -15.63 2.65 -23.38
C PRO A 323 -14.87 3.96 -23.12
N LEU A 324 -13.86 3.94 -22.26
CA LEU A 324 -13.13 5.13 -21.83
C LEU A 324 -11.86 5.38 -22.66
N THR A 325 -11.42 4.38 -23.44
CA THR A 325 -10.16 4.40 -24.17
C THR A 325 -10.33 4.30 -25.70
N PRO A 326 -11.12 5.19 -26.34
CA PRO A 326 -11.38 5.10 -27.78
C PRO A 326 -10.12 5.23 -28.66
N ASN A 327 -9.09 5.95 -28.20
CA ASN A 327 -7.83 6.06 -28.93
C ASN A 327 -7.02 4.77 -28.85
N LEU A 328 -6.88 4.18 -27.66
CA LEU A 328 -6.20 2.90 -27.48
C LEU A 328 -6.93 1.78 -28.24
N ASP A 329 -8.27 1.77 -28.21
CA ASP A 329 -9.09 0.82 -28.98
C ASP A 329 -8.88 0.95 -30.50
N ARG A 330 -8.73 2.20 -31.02
CA ARG A 330 -8.37 2.49 -32.41
C ARG A 330 -6.97 1.98 -32.73
N LEU A 331 -5.98 2.36 -31.90
CA LEU A 331 -4.57 2.00 -32.09
C LEU A 331 -4.32 0.48 -32.00
N ALA A 332 -5.12 -0.25 -31.25
CA ALA A 332 -5.06 -1.71 -31.17
C ALA A 332 -5.26 -2.42 -32.51
N ASN A 333 -5.86 -1.73 -33.51
CA ASN A 333 -5.99 -2.27 -34.87
C ASN A 333 -4.77 -1.97 -35.75
N GLU A 334 -3.78 -1.27 -35.23
CA GLU A 334 -2.60 -0.81 -35.98
C GLU A 334 -1.30 -1.53 -35.51
N GLY A 335 -1.36 -2.34 -34.46
CA GLY A 335 -0.19 -2.96 -33.84
C GLY A 335 -0.39 -4.41 -33.40
N LEU A 336 0.51 -4.86 -32.54
CA LEU A 336 0.43 -6.16 -31.87
C LEU A 336 -0.34 -5.97 -30.57
N TRP A 337 -1.59 -6.38 -30.53
CA TRP A 337 -2.50 -6.22 -29.39
C TRP A 337 -2.51 -7.47 -28.54
N PHE A 338 -2.25 -7.34 -27.23
CA PHE A 338 -2.32 -8.44 -26.27
C PHE A 338 -3.76 -8.56 -25.73
N GLU A 339 -4.39 -9.70 -25.99
CA GLU A 339 -5.76 -9.98 -25.49
C GLU A 339 -5.76 -10.36 -24.00
N ARG A 340 -4.70 -10.99 -23.51
CA ARG A 340 -4.59 -11.55 -22.16
C ARG A 340 -3.23 -11.22 -21.53
N LEU A 341 -2.99 -9.93 -21.27
CA LEU A 341 -1.80 -9.46 -20.56
C LEU A 341 -2.14 -9.20 -19.09
N TYR A 342 -1.30 -9.70 -18.21
CA TYR A 342 -1.52 -9.58 -16.77
C TYR A 342 -0.38 -8.84 -16.08
N ALA A 343 -0.75 -7.92 -15.16
CA ALA A 343 0.18 -7.23 -14.29
C ALA A 343 0.82 -8.18 -13.27
N THR A 344 2.05 -7.91 -12.89
CA THR A 344 2.81 -8.68 -11.90
C THR A 344 2.56 -8.25 -10.47
N GLY A 345 1.83 -7.17 -10.27
CA GLY A 345 1.56 -6.62 -8.96
C GLY A 345 0.44 -5.58 -8.96
N THR A 346 0.32 -4.87 -7.86
CA THR A 346 -0.75 -3.90 -7.60
C THR A 346 -0.20 -2.51 -7.30
N ARG A 347 1.06 -2.25 -7.62
CA ARG A 347 1.77 -0.99 -7.40
C ARG A 347 2.70 -0.69 -8.55
N SER A 348 2.86 0.60 -8.86
CA SER A 348 3.68 1.09 -9.96
C SER A 348 5.11 0.57 -9.93
N VAL A 349 5.73 0.47 -8.76
CA VAL A 349 7.08 -0.09 -8.62
C VAL A 349 7.20 -1.55 -9.08
N ARG A 350 6.09 -2.33 -9.01
CA ARG A 350 6.04 -3.72 -9.52
C ARG A 350 5.92 -3.74 -11.04
N GLY A 351 5.07 -2.89 -11.59
CA GLY A 351 4.96 -2.71 -13.04
C GLY A 351 6.26 -2.20 -13.66
N ILE A 352 6.90 -1.20 -13.02
CA ILE A 352 8.20 -0.67 -13.45
C ILE A 352 9.26 -1.78 -13.51
N GLU A 353 9.48 -2.53 -12.42
CA GLU A 353 10.52 -3.58 -12.41
C GLU A 353 10.25 -4.70 -13.43
N ALA A 354 8.97 -5.04 -13.64
CA ALA A 354 8.59 -6.05 -14.62
C ALA A 354 8.81 -5.56 -16.06
N VAL A 355 8.35 -4.35 -16.40
CA VAL A 355 8.40 -3.82 -17.78
C VAL A 355 9.82 -3.43 -18.17
N VAL A 356 10.59 -2.78 -17.28
CA VAL A 356 11.94 -2.28 -17.64
C VAL A 356 13.05 -3.29 -17.40
N ALA A 357 12.83 -4.33 -16.59
CA ALA A 357 13.86 -5.30 -16.25
C ALA A 357 13.46 -6.76 -16.51
N GLY A 358 12.19 -7.04 -16.86
CA GLY A 358 11.68 -8.40 -16.95
C GLY A 358 11.78 -9.14 -15.60
N TYR A 359 11.78 -8.39 -14.48
CA TYR A 359 12.00 -8.98 -13.17
C TYR A 359 10.71 -9.59 -12.61
N PRO A 360 10.71 -10.87 -12.23
CA PRO A 360 9.52 -11.52 -11.71
C PRO A 360 9.13 -10.98 -10.33
N PRO A 361 7.84 -10.98 -10.00
CA PRO A 361 7.37 -10.54 -8.70
C PRO A 361 7.90 -11.47 -7.61
N THR A 362 8.38 -10.88 -6.53
CA THR A 362 8.81 -11.59 -5.33
C THR A 362 8.02 -11.09 -4.12
N SER A 363 8.04 -11.82 -3.02
CA SER A 363 7.44 -11.38 -1.76
C SER A 363 8.29 -10.31 -1.02
N ALA A 364 9.50 -10.03 -1.49
CA ALA A 364 10.32 -8.91 -1.02
C ALA A 364 9.79 -7.57 -1.54
N VAL A 365 10.28 -6.47 -1.00
CA VAL A 365 10.03 -5.11 -1.53
C VAL A 365 10.53 -5.04 -2.98
N SER A 366 9.86 -4.24 -3.83
CA SER A 366 10.27 -4.06 -5.23
C SER A 366 11.72 -3.61 -5.36
N THR A 367 12.38 -4.09 -6.42
CA THR A 367 13.77 -3.71 -6.76
C THR A 367 13.94 -2.20 -6.95
N VAL A 368 12.89 -1.50 -7.36
CA VAL A 368 12.91 -0.03 -7.49
C VAL A 368 13.20 0.64 -6.13
N LYS A 369 12.73 0.06 -5.03
CA LYS A 369 12.86 0.61 -3.66
C LYS A 369 14.05 0.05 -2.88
N LEU A 370 14.58 -1.11 -3.26
CA LEU A 370 15.67 -1.75 -2.53
C LEU A 370 17.01 -1.00 -2.71
N ALA A 371 17.72 -0.77 -1.61
CA ALA A 371 19.02 -0.09 -1.64
C ALA A 371 20.07 -0.83 -2.50
N LYS A 372 20.03 -2.17 -2.51
CA LYS A 372 20.98 -3.01 -3.27
C LYS A 372 20.78 -2.95 -4.78
N SER A 373 19.60 -2.62 -5.27
CA SER A 373 19.26 -2.55 -6.70
C SER A 373 19.30 -1.13 -7.27
N GLN A 374 19.72 -0.14 -6.48
CA GLN A 374 19.86 1.24 -6.96
C GLN A 374 21.02 1.43 -7.95
N ARG A 375 21.88 0.44 -8.12
CA ARG A 375 22.98 0.42 -9.09
C ARG A 375 23.29 -1.02 -9.50
N ASP A 376 23.89 -1.17 -10.67
CA ASP A 376 24.36 -2.46 -11.20
C ASP A 376 23.24 -3.50 -11.33
N PHE A 377 21.99 -3.05 -11.42
CA PHE A 377 20.82 -3.88 -11.64
C PHE A 377 20.44 -3.85 -13.12
N PHE A 378 20.08 -5.01 -13.68
CA PHE A 378 19.70 -5.09 -15.09
C PHE A 378 18.44 -4.28 -15.37
N THR A 379 18.49 -3.44 -16.40
CA THR A 379 17.35 -2.78 -17.03
C THR A 379 17.53 -2.76 -18.54
N LEU A 380 16.44 -2.54 -19.28
CA LEU A 380 16.52 -2.29 -20.73
C LEU A 380 17.47 -1.12 -21.03
N ALA A 381 17.46 -0.05 -20.24
CA ALA A 381 18.35 1.08 -20.42
C ALA A 381 19.84 0.69 -20.27
N SER A 382 20.19 -0.09 -19.22
CA SER A 382 21.57 -0.56 -19.04
C SER A 382 22.03 -1.44 -20.20
N PHE A 383 21.15 -2.31 -20.72
CA PHE A 383 21.44 -3.15 -21.87
C PHE A 383 21.60 -2.32 -23.15
N LEU A 384 20.68 -1.39 -23.43
CA LEU A 384 20.68 -0.55 -24.62
C LEU A 384 21.84 0.46 -24.63
N LYS A 385 22.29 0.93 -23.46
CA LYS A 385 23.45 1.81 -23.32
C LYS A 385 24.71 1.20 -23.93
N HIS A 386 24.94 -0.11 -23.72
CA HIS A 386 26.06 -0.84 -24.35
C HIS A 386 25.94 -0.94 -25.88
N LYS A 387 24.78 -0.59 -26.44
CA LYS A 387 24.51 -0.54 -27.88
C LYS A 387 24.46 0.90 -28.43
N GLY A 388 24.85 1.89 -27.62
CA GLY A 388 24.96 3.29 -28.02
C GLY A 388 23.66 4.10 -27.92
N TYR A 389 22.63 3.57 -27.26
CA TYR A 389 21.40 4.33 -27.03
C TYR A 389 21.59 5.39 -25.95
N GLU A 390 20.88 6.52 -26.13
CA GLU A 390 20.62 7.49 -25.07
C GLU A 390 19.24 7.23 -24.46
N SER A 391 19.20 7.07 -23.13
CA SER A 391 17.98 6.69 -22.42
C SER A 391 17.45 7.82 -21.54
N THR A 392 16.16 8.17 -21.68
CA THR A 392 15.51 9.24 -20.91
C THR A 392 14.22 8.72 -20.25
N PHE A 393 14.09 8.97 -18.95
CA PHE A 393 12.88 8.75 -18.18
C PHE A 393 12.08 10.06 -18.08
N PHE A 394 10.80 10.04 -18.44
CA PHE A 394 9.87 11.17 -18.36
C PHE A 394 8.79 10.89 -17.34
N TYR A 395 8.65 11.78 -16.37
CA TYR A 395 7.66 11.69 -15.30
C TYR A 395 7.15 13.09 -14.93
N GLY A 396 5.83 13.26 -14.82
CA GLY A 396 5.25 14.55 -14.45
C GLY A 396 5.53 14.98 -13.01
N GLY A 397 5.71 14.04 -12.11
CA GLY A 397 5.90 14.25 -10.68
C GLY A 397 7.37 14.40 -10.25
N GLU A 398 7.57 14.35 -8.94
CA GLU A 398 8.90 14.38 -8.31
C GLU A 398 9.53 12.99 -8.35
N SER A 399 10.57 12.78 -9.14
CA SER A 399 11.13 11.45 -9.43
C SER A 399 11.87 10.79 -8.25
N HIS A 400 12.07 11.50 -7.13
CA HIS A 400 12.56 10.89 -5.90
C HIS A 400 11.50 10.02 -5.20
N PHE A 401 10.21 10.19 -5.56
CA PHE A 401 9.14 9.31 -5.12
C PHE A 401 9.49 7.85 -5.43
N ASP A 402 9.30 6.96 -4.45
CA ASP A 402 9.59 5.54 -4.54
C ASP A 402 11.01 5.19 -4.99
N ASN A 403 11.99 6.09 -4.81
CA ASN A 403 13.38 5.96 -5.25
C ASN A 403 13.58 5.84 -6.77
N MET A 404 12.57 6.15 -7.59
CA MET A 404 12.63 5.99 -9.05
C MET A 404 13.84 6.69 -9.66
N ARG A 405 14.16 7.93 -9.24
CA ARG A 405 15.33 8.66 -9.74
C ARG A 405 16.64 7.89 -9.52
N GLY A 406 16.85 7.42 -8.29
CA GLY A 406 18.04 6.63 -7.94
C GLY A 406 18.12 5.35 -8.76
N TYR A 407 17.02 4.62 -8.84
CA TYR A 407 16.92 3.37 -9.59
C TYR A 407 17.22 3.57 -11.08
N PHE A 408 16.61 4.54 -11.74
CA PHE A 408 16.81 4.76 -13.18
C PHE A 408 18.22 5.28 -13.49
N MET A 409 18.69 6.32 -12.79
CA MET A 409 20.03 6.88 -13.01
C MET A 409 21.14 5.88 -12.71
N GLY A 410 21.00 5.08 -11.66
CA GLY A 410 21.98 4.05 -11.29
C GLY A 410 21.99 2.83 -12.21
N ASN A 411 20.95 2.65 -13.05
CA ASN A 411 20.76 1.46 -13.87
C ASN A 411 20.57 1.77 -15.37
N GLY A 412 21.32 2.77 -15.87
CA GLY A 412 21.55 2.95 -17.30
C GLY A 412 20.81 4.10 -17.96
N PHE A 413 19.83 4.74 -17.31
CA PHE A 413 19.22 5.96 -17.86
C PHE A 413 20.22 7.13 -17.78
N ASP A 414 20.29 7.91 -18.85
CA ASP A 414 21.18 9.06 -18.96
C ASP A 414 20.53 10.34 -18.45
N ARG A 415 19.22 10.40 -18.49
CA ARG A 415 18.43 11.59 -18.11
C ARG A 415 17.12 11.22 -17.44
N VAL A 416 16.72 12.08 -16.48
CA VAL A 416 15.39 12.09 -15.87
C VAL A 416 14.79 13.48 -16.08
N VAL A 417 13.62 13.53 -16.72
CA VAL A 417 12.77 14.70 -16.86
C VAL A 417 11.66 14.57 -15.82
N GLU A 418 11.56 15.54 -14.92
CA GLU A 418 10.65 15.51 -13.79
C GLU A 418 9.91 16.84 -13.60
N GLN A 419 9.03 16.97 -12.62
CA GLN A 419 8.13 18.11 -12.41
C GLN A 419 8.83 19.49 -12.57
N LYS A 420 10.02 19.68 -12.00
CA LYS A 420 10.76 20.95 -12.07
C LYS A 420 11.23 21.35 -13.49
N ASP A 421 11.24 20.40 -14.42
CA ASP A 421 11.68 20.61 -15.80
C ASP A 421 10.55 21.10 -16.72
N PHE A 422 9.31 21.18 -16.21
CA PHE A 422 8.15 21.74 -16.92
C PHE A 422 8.05 23.24 -16.68
N GLY A 423 7.65 23.98 -17.70
CA GLY A 423 7.46 25.43 -17.62
C GLY A 423 6.13 25.82 -16.96
N PRO A 424 5.91 27.13 -16.75
CA PRO A 424 4.71 27.64 -16.11
C PRO A 424 3.42 27.44 -16.94
N GLU A 425 3.55 27.06 -18.21
CA GLU A 425 2.44 26.75 -19.11
C GLU A 425 1.85 25.36 -18.87
N ALA A 426 2.60 24.46 -18.20
CA ALA A 426 2.14 23.11 -17.93
C ALA A 426 1.07 23.09 -16.83
N PHE A 427 0.05 22.27 -17.01
CA PHE A 427 -0.87 21.96 -15.92
C PHE A 427 -0.17 21.08 -14.89
N VAL A 428 -0.13 21.52 -13.64
CA VAL A 428 0.49 20.78 -12.54
C VAL A 428 -0.54 20.51 -11.44
N GLY A 429 -0.91 19.24 -11.28
CA GLY A 429 -1.76 18.75 -10.22
C GLY A 429 -0.95 18.25 -9.01
N THR A 430 -1.61 17.53 -8.11
CA THR A 430 -1.00 16.92 -6.91
C THR A 430 0.17 16.00 -7.26
N TRP A 431 0.03 15.23 -8.33
CA TRP A 431 1.03 14.25 -8.79
C TRP A 431 1.96 14.77 -9.88
N GLY A 432 1.96 16.09 -10.13
CA GLY A 432 2.85 16.74 -11.07
C GLY A 432 2.20 17.18 -12.37
N ALA A 433 3.01 17.33 -13.42
CA ALA A 433 2.54 17.76 -14.74
C ALA A 433 1.62 16.71 -15.36
N SER A 434 0.60 17.18 -16.09
CA SER A 434 -0.39 16.30 -16.72
C SER A 434 0.22 15.37 -17.76
N ASP A 435 -0.44 14.25 -18.06
CA ASP A 435 0.03 13.28 -19.05
C ASP A 435 0.22 13.92 -20.43
N GLY A 436 -0.65 14.85 -20.81
CA GLY A 436 -0.50 15.60 -22.06
C GLY A 436 0.78 16.44 -22.09
N ASP A 437 1.11 17.13 -20.99
CA ASP A 437 2.33 17.93 -20.89
C ASP A 437 3.59 17.06 -20.93
N VAL A 438 3.55 15.90 -20.25
CA VAL A 438 4.64 14.92 -20.22
C VAL A 438 4.89 14.36 -21.61
N MET A 439 3.84 13.95 -22.32
CA MET A 439 3.90 13.39 -23.67
C MET A 439 4.35 14.42 -24.70
N ASP A 440 3.89 15.67 -24.61
CA ASP A 440 4.35 16.77 -25.48
C ASP A 440 5.84 17.06 -25.27
N LYS A 441 6.33 17.00 -24.03
CA LYS A 441 7.74 17.18 -23.73
C LYS A 441 8.58 16.02 -24.25
N ALA A 442 8.11 14.80 -24.11
CA ALA A 442 8.75 13.61 -24.66
C ALA A 442 8.79 13.66 -26.19
N HIS A 443 7.69 14.04 -26.84
CA HIS A 443 7.63 14.20 -28.31
C HIS A 443 8.65 15.23 -28.80
N ARG A 444 8.72 16.41 -28.18
CA ARG A 444 9.74 17.43 -28.51
C ARG A 444 11.16 16.91 -28.34
N HIS A 445 11.42 16.16 -27.28
CA HIS A 445 12.73 15.55 -27.03
C HIS A 445 13.09 14.54 -28.11
N PHE A 446 12.19 13.63 -28.48
CA PHE A 446 12.44 12.61 -29.50
C PHE A 446 12.60 13.23 -30.90
N SER A 447 11.82 14.27 -31.21
CA SER A 447 11.92 14.99 -32.48
C SER A 447 13.24 15.76 -32.66
N ALA A 448 13.90 16.09 -31.54
CA ALA A 448 15.19 16.79 -31.55
C ALA A 448 16.40 15.82 -31.57
N GLN A 449 16.17 14.51 -31.48
CA GLN A 449 17.26 13.53 -31.53
C GLN A 449 17.86 13.44 -32.94
N PRO A 450 19.19 13.29 -33.05
CA PRO A 450 19.84 12.98 -34.33
C PRO A 450 19.32 11.66 -34.91
N GLU A 451 19.10 11.61 -36.20
CA GLU A 451 18.56 10.40 -36.85
C GLU A 451 19.47 9.19 -36.79
N ASP A 452 20.78 9.40 -36.68
CA ASP A 452 21.81 8.36 -36.61
C ASP A 452 22.04 7.81 -35.20
N LYS A 453 21.49 8.48 -34.16
CA LYS A 453 21.64 8.07 -32.76
C LYS A 453 20.37 7.42 -32.24
N PRO A 454 20.37 6.13 -31.91
CA PRO A 454 19.19 5.47 -31.35
C PRO A 454 18.90 5.97 -29.92
N PHE A 455 17.62 6.05 -29.58
CA PHE A 455 17.19 6.47 -28.25
C PHE A 455 16.21 5.49 -27.61
N PHE A 456 16.17 5.52 -26.27
CA PHE A 456 15.16 4.85 -25.48
C PHE A 456 14.43 5.88 -24.59
N GLY A 457 13.12 5.96 -24.72
CA GLY A 457 12.25 6.77 -23.88
C GLY A 457 11.33 5.92 -23.02
N LEU A 458 11.30 6.18 -21.72
CA LEU A 458 10.28 5.66 -20.80
C LEU A 458 9.41 6.84 -20.35
N ILE A 459 8.14 6.85 -20.73
CA ILE A 459 7.14 7.82 -20.29
C ILE A 459 6.26 7.14 -19.26
N PHE A 460 6.16 7.72 -18.06
CA PHE A 460 5.28 7.24 -17.00
C PHE A 460 4.21 8.29 -16.73
N THR A 461 2.94 7.93 -16.91
CA THR A 461 1.80 8.81 -16.71
C THR A 461 1.41 8.91 -15.23
N SER A 462 0.62 9.90 -14.85
CA SER A 462 0.21 10.11 -13.46
C SER A 462 -1.19 10.69 -13.27
N SER A 463 -1.84 11.19 -14.34
CA SER A 463 -3.16 11.86 -14.24
C SER A 463 -4.28 10.92 -13.77
N ASN A 464 -4.11 9.60 -13.95
CA ASN A 464 -5.06 8.58 -13.47
C ASN A 464 -4.82 8.18 -12.01
N HIS A 465 -4.11 8.99 -11.24
CA HIS A 465 -3.96 8.81 -9.78
C HIS A 465 -4.90 9.75 -9.02
N ALA A 466 -5.49 9.29 -7.90
CA ALA A 466 -6.30 10.15 -7.04
C ALA A 466 -5.47 11.36 -6.57
N PRO A 467 -6.01 12.59 -6.62
CA PRO A 467 -7.41 13.00 -6.77
C PRO A 467 -7.91 13.19 -8.21
N PHE A 468 -7.30 12.59 -9.21
CA PHE A 468 -7.76 12.55 -10.62
C PHE A 468 -7.79 13.93 -11.29
N GLU A 469 -6.65 14.62 -11.25
CA GLU A 469 -6.50 15.99 -11.75
C GLU A 469 -5.95 16.01 -13.17
N PHE A 470 -6.58 16.80 -14.03
CA PHE A 470 -6.16 17.03 -15.42
C PHE A 470 -6.69 18.40 -15.90
N PRO A 471 -6.14 18.98 -17.00
CA PRO A 471 -6.56 20.30 -17.50
C PRO A 471 -8.02 20.31 -17.94
N ASP A 472 -8.68 21.48 -17.79
CA ASP A 472 -10.07 21.68 -18.24
C ASP A 472 -10.19 21.71 -19.76
N GLY A 473 -11.37 21.31 -20.27
CA GLY A 473 -11.75 21.47 -21.68
C GLY A 473 -11.06 20.53 -22.66
N GLN A 474 -10.21 19.60 -22.20
CA GLN A 474 -9.49 18.66 -23.07
C GLN A 474 -10.37 17.48 -23.54
N ILE A 475 -11.35 17.08 -22.76
CA ILE A 475 -12.25 15.97 -23.05
C ILE A 475 -13.71 16.33 -22.73
N ALA A 476 -14.65 15.67 -23.40
CA ALA A 476 -16.03 15.59 -22.89
C ALA A 476 -16.05 14.64 -21.69
N LEU A 477 -16.52 15.12 -20.54
CA LEU A 477 -16.57 14.34 -19.32
C LEU A 477 -17.49 13.12 -19.47
N TYR A 478 -17.07 12.00 -18.91
CA TYR A 478 -17.87 10.77 -18.82
C TYR A 478 -18.76 10.80 -17.58
N ASP A 479 -18.21 11.23 -16.45
CA ASP A 479 -18.88 11.36 -15.16
C ASP A 479 -18.99 12.81 -14.69
N GLN A 480 -19.85 13.03 -13.69
CA GLN A 480 -19.87 14.24 -12.87
C GLN A 480 -19.73 13.84 -11.39
N PRO A 481 -18.89 14.53 -10.61
CA PRO A 481 -18.03 15.68 -10.97
C PRO A 481 -16.85 15.29 -11.86
N LYS A 482 -16.01 16.27 -12.24
CA LYS A 482 -14.84 16.09 -13.12
C LYS A 482 -13.82 15.08 -12.55
N SER A 483 -13.48 15.21 -11.28
CA SER A 483 -12.41 14.44 -10.62
C SER A 483 -12.88 13.01 -10.32
N THR A 484 -12.97 12.17 -11.34
CA THR A 484 -13.28 10.75 -11.24
C THR A 484 -12.23 9.92 -11.99
N VAL A 485 -12.05 8.68 -11.57
CA VAL A 485 -11.14 7.75 -12.26
C VAL A 485 -11.52 7.59 -13.72
N ASN A 486 -12.82 7.53 -14.06
CA ASN A 486 -13.28 7.37 -15.44
C ASN A 486 -12.88 8.56 -16.32
N ASN A 487 -13.03 9.78 -15.81
CA ASN A 487 -12.62 10.98 -16.53
C ASN A 487 -11.10 11.08 -16.66
N ALA A 488 -10.34 10.68 -15.65
CA ALA A 488 -8.88 10.68 -15.69
C ALA A 488 -8.34 9.66 -16.69
N VAL A 489 -8.89 8.43 -16.71
CA VAL A 489 -8.59 7.42 -17.73
C VAL A 489 -8.91 7.94 -19.14
N LYS A 490 -10.07 8.58 -19.30
CA LYS A 490 -10.45 9.16 -20.61
C LYS A 490 -9.50 10.28 -21.04
N TYR A 491 -9.00 11.07 -20.09
CA TYR A 491 -7.98 12.08 -20.37
C TYR A 491 -6.62 11.45 -20.73
N ALA A 492 -6.17 10.45 -20.00
CA ALA A 492 -4.94 9.72 -20.31
C ALA A 492 -4.98 9.11 -21.72
N ASP A 493 -6.10 8.47 -22.10
CA ASP A 493 -6.31 7.97 -23.46
C ASP A 493 -6.29 9.09 -24.52
N HIS A 494 -6.88 10.25 -24.23
CA HIS A 494 -6.81 11.41 -25.11
C HIS A 494 -5.37 11.89 -25.30
N ALA A 495 -4.59 12.00 -24.23
CA ALA A 495 -3.19 12.40 -24.28
C ALA A 495 -2.35 11.38 -25.07
N LEU A 496 -2.54 10.09 -24.83
CA LEU A 496 -1.92 9.00 -25.58
C LEU A 496 -2.23 9.07 -27.08
N GLY A 497 -3.51 9.23 -27.43
CA GLY A 497 -3.95 9.33 -28.84
C GLY A 497 -3.26 10.48 -29.54
N ARG A 498 -3.26 11.67 -28.92
CA ARG A 498 -2.59 12.87 -29.46
C ARG A 498 -1.08 12.66 -29.62
N PHE A 499 -0.42 12.07 -28.63
CA PHE A 499 1.02 11.77 -28.67
C PHE A 499 1.37 10.83 -29.83
N ILE A 500 0.62 9.73 -30.01
CA ILE A 500 0.88 8.78 -31.09
C ILE A 500 0.59 9.41 -32.46
N ASP A 501 -0.46 10.22 -32.58
CA ASP A 501 -0.77 10.90 -33.85
C ASP A 501 0.31 11.96 -34.22
N GLN A 502 0.87 12.67 -33.22
CA GLN A 502 2.04 13.54 -33.42
C GLN A 502 3.28 12.72 -33.79
N ALA A 503 3.52 11.60 -33.14
CA ALA A 503 4.65 10.71 -33.45
C ALA A 503 4.57 10.17 -34.88
N LYS A 504 3.39 9.78 -35.36
CA LYS A 504 3.16 9.33 -36.75
C LYS A 504 3.54 10.38 -37.80
N ALA A 505 3.39 11.67 -37.48
CA ALA A 505 3.77 12.75 -38.34
C ALA A 505 5.27 13.11 -38.27
N ALA A 506 6.01 12.55 -37.31
CA ALA A 506 7.41 12.89 -37.08
C ALA A 506 8.37 11.92 -37.80
N PRO A 507 9.58 12.36 -38.16
CA PRO A 507 10.59 11.54 -38.84
C PRO A 507 10.98 10.29 -38.08
N TYR A 508 11.00 10.34 -36.75
CA TYR A 508 11.43 9.20 -35.91
C TYR A 508 10.44 8.02 -35.91
N TRP A 509 9.17 8.21 -36.31
CA TRP A 509 8.14 7.18 -36.31
C TRP A 509 8.57 5.90 -37.05
N ASN A 510 9.09 6.05 -38.26
CA ASN A 510 9.43 4.92 -39.14
C ASN A 510 10.55 4.00 -38.57
N ASN A 511 11.33 4.50 -37.62
CA ASN A 511 12.42 3.76 -36.99
C ASN A 511 12.18 3.56 -35.49
N THR A 512 10.93 3.65 -35.03
CA THR A 512 10.60 3.55 -33.61
C THR A 512 9.62 2.43 -33.36
N LEU A 513 9.88 1.66 -32.30
CA LEU A 513 8.97 0.71 -31.70
C LEU A 513 8.40 1.33 -30.42
N PHE A 514 7.07 1.35 -30.33
CA PHE A 514 6.35 1.81 -29.14
C PHE A 514 5.73 0.63 -28.41
N LEU A 515 5.84 0.62 -27.09
CA LEU A 515 5.05 -0.23 -26.20
C LEU A 515 4.15 0.69 -25.37
N VAL A 516 2.84 0.46 -25.42
CA VAL A 516 1.87 1.04 -24.50
C VAL A 516 1.39 -0.06 -23.58
N VAL A 517 1.57 0.11 -22.28
CA VAL A 517 1.21 -0.90 -21.28
C VAL A 517 0.88 -0.24 -19.95
N ALA A 518 -0.09 -0.79 -19.20
CA ALA A 518 -0.33 -0.32 -17.84
C ALA A 518 0.72 -0.88 -16.85
N ASP A 519 0.98 -0.14 -15.80
CA ASP A 519 1.81 -0.57 -14.68
C ASP A 519 1.08 -1.60 -13.78
N HIS A 520 -0.19 -1.36 -13.48
CA HIS A 520 -1.14 -2.25 -12.80
C HIS A 520 -2.58 -1.77 -13.04
N ASN A 521 -3.56 -2.41 -12.42
CA ASN A 521 -4.94 -1.90 -12.38
C ASN A 521 -5.12 -0.96 -11.17
N SER A 522 -5.97 0.03 -11.29
CA SER A 522 -6.25 1.05 -10.26
C SER A 522 -6.70 0.44 -8.93
N ARG A 523 -7.46 -0.67 -8.97
CA ARG A 523 -7.96 -1.36 -7.79
C ARG A 523 -7.96 -2.87 -7.99
N VAL A 524 -7.17 -3.57 -7.19
CA VAL A 524 -7.09 -5.03 -7.20
C VAL A 524 -7.70 -5.55 -5.90
N TYR A 525 -9.02 -5.62 -5.85
CA TYR A 525 -9.78 -6.17 -4.74
C TYR A 525 -11.09 -6.81 -5.23
N GLY A 526 -11.71 -7.62 -4.37
CA GLY A 526 -12.94 -8.31 -4.65
C GLY A 526 -13.21 -9.37 -3.59
N PRO A 527 -14.31 -10.13 -3.70
CA PRO A 527 -14.64 -11.19 -2.75
C PRO A 527 -13.66 -12.37 -2.81
N SER A 528 -12.93 -12.53 -3.92
CA SER A 528 -11.93 -13.59 -4.08
C SER A 528 -10.62 -13.22 -3.39
N LEU A 529 -9.94 -14.21 -2.78
CA LEU A 529 -8.62 -14.03 -2.17
C LEU A 529 -7.58 -13.55 -3.20
N LEU A 530 -7.71 -13.97 -4.46
CA LEU A 530 -6.90 -13.53 -5.58
C LEU A 530 -7.82 -13.25 -6.78
N PRO A 531 -8.26 -12.01 -6.97
CA PRO A 531 -9.13 -11.62 -8.09
C PRO A 531 -8.30 -11.48 -9.37
N VAL A 532 -8.04 -12.60 -10.07
CA VAL A 532 -7.15 -12.67 -11.24
C VAL A 532 -7.59 -11.71 -12.34
N GLU A 533 -8.88 -11.52 -12.53
CA GLU A 533 -9.46 -10.56 -13.49
C GLU A 533 -9.02 -9.13 -13.26
N ARG A 534 -8.69 -8.78 -12.00
CA ARG A 534 -8.21 -7.44 -11.62
C ARG A 534 -6.74 -7.21 -11.94
N PHE A 535 -6.00 -8.24 -12.33
CA PHE A 535 -4.64 -8.11 -12.84
C PHE A 535 -4.59 -7.98 -14.36
N HIS A 536 -5.74 -8.11 -15.06
CA HIS A 536 -5.82 -7.94 -16.50
C HIS A 536 -5.62 -6.48 -16.89
N ILE A 537 -4.66 -6.23 -17.79
CA ILE A 537 -4.24 -4.89 -18.23
C ILE A 537 -4.11 -4.84 -19.75
N PRO A 538 -4.23 -3.66 -20.40
CA PRO A 538 -3.94 -3.53 -21.80
C PRO A 538 -2.45 -3.60 -22.10
N GLY A 539 -2.12 -4.10 -23.30
CA GLY A 539 -0.78 -4.07 -23.87
C GLY A 539 -0.85 -3.95 -25.40
N LEU A 540 -0.06 -3.04 -25.94
CA LEU A 540 0.00 -2.78 -27.38
C LEU A 540 1.43 -2.45 -27.79
N ILE A 541 1.95 -3.16 -28.80
CA ILE A 541 3.20 -2.80 -29.47
C ILE A 541 2.85 -2.26 -30.86
N LEU A 542 3.30 -1.03 -31.17
CA LEU A 542 3.05 -0.38 -32.45
C LEU A 542 4.29 0.42 -32.91
N GLY A 543 4.21 1.00 -34.09
CA GLY A 543 5.28 1.82 -34.68
C GLY A 543 5.46 1.56 -36.17
N GLY A 544 6.21 2.42 -36.86
CA GLY A 544 6.40 2.35 -38.31
C GLY A 544 7.05 1.04 -38.79
N THR A 545 7.62 0.25 -37.89
CA THR A 545 8.23 -1.06 -38.21
C THR A 545 7.25 -2.24 -38.13
N ILE A 546 6.06 -2.06 -37.58
CA ILE A 546 5.02 -3.09 -37.51
C ILE A 546 4.27 -3.11 -38.84
N GLN A 547 4.54 -4.12 -39.64
CA GLN A 547 3.98 -4.22 -41.01
C GLN A 547 2.55 -4.76 -41.06
N ALA A 548 2.16 -5.58 -40.07
CA ALA A 548 0.83 -6.14 -39.99
C ALA A 548 0.33 -6.18 -38.54
N PRO A 549 -0.83 -5.60 -38.27
CA PRO A 549 -1.47 -5.70 -36.97
C PRO A 549 -1.84 -7.16 -36.68
N ARG A 550 -1.69 -7.58 -35.42
CA ARG A 550 -2.00 -8.94 -34.97
C ARG A 550 -2.49 -8.96 -33.53
N ARG A 551 -3.44 -9.83 -33.27
CA ARG A 551 -3.87 -10.17 -31.91
C ARG A 551 -2.94 -11.22 -31.31
N ILE A 552 -2.48 -11.00 -30.09
CA ILE A 552 -1.67 -11.93 -29.29
C ILE A 552 -2.61 -12.60 -28.30
N GLU A 553 -3.05 -13.81 -28.64
CA GLU A 553 -4.03 -14.57 -27.84
C GLU A 553 -3.43 -15.31 -26.65
N PRO A 554 -2.16 -15.81 -26.67
CA PRO A 554 -1.56 -16.44 -25.52
C PRO A 554 -1.59 -15.54 -24.28
N VAL A 555 -1.71 -16.16 -23.09
CA VAL A 555 -1.55 -15.45 -21.82
C VAL A 555 -0.13 -14.94 -21.74
N ALA A 556 0.00 -13.67 -21.43
CA ALA A 556 1.28 -12.99 -21.25
C ALA A 556 1.31 -12.21 -19.93
N SER A 557 2.50 -11.96 -19.43
CA SER A 557 2.76 -11.15 -18.25
C SER A 557 3.64 -9.95 -18.61
N GLN A 558 3.66 -8.94 -17.78
CA GLN A 558 4.56 -7.79 -17.96
C GLN A 558 6.04 -8.19 -18.06
N ILE A 559 6.46 -9.27 -17.41
CA ILE A 559 7.85 -9.76 -17.49
C ILE A 559 8.23 -10.29 -18.89
N ASP A 560 7.24 -10.64 -19.72
CA ASP A 560 7.48 -11.12 -21.08
C ASP A 560 7.78 -9.97 -22.06
N LEU A 561 7.47 -8.74 -21.66
CA LEU A 561 7.56 -7.58 -22.56
C LEU A 561 9.00 -7.18 -22.88
N ALA A 562 9.89 -7.12 -21.87
CA ALA A 562 11.31 -6.78 -22.10
C ALA A 562 12.00 -7.74 -23.08
N PRO A 563 11.93 -9.09 -22.91
CA PRO A 563 12.50 -10.03 -23.89
C PRO A 563 11.80 -9.95 -25.26
N THR A 564 10.49 -9.68 -25.30
CA THR A 564 9.73 -9.50 -26.56
C THR A 564 10.27 -8.29 -27.33
N LEU A 565 10.42 -7.13 -26.69
CA LEU A 565 10.97 -5.93 -27.31
C LEU A 565 12.41 -6.12 -27.81
N MET A 566 13.22 -6.89 -27.10
CA MET A 566 14.59 -7.19 -27.53
C MET A 566 14.64 -8.16 -28.71
N SER A 567 13.59 -8.95 -28.96
CA SER A 567 13.52 -9.89 -30.09
C SER A 567 13.00 -9.26 -31.37
N LEU A 568 12.23 -8.16 -31.28
CA LEU A 568 11.70 -7.37 -32.40
C LEU A 568 12.73 -6.39 -32.97
#